data_3d8c9a9a894f1d2e69602e698276b133
#
_entry.id   3d8c9a9a894f1d2e69602e698276b133
#
_cell.length_a   1.000
_cell.length_b   1.000
_cell.length_c   1.000
_cell.angle_alpha   90.00
_cell.angle_beta   90.00
_cell.angle_gamma   90.00
#
_symmetry.space_group_name_H-M   'P 1'
#
loop_
_entity.id
_entity.type
_entity.pdbx_description
1 polymer ?
#
loop_
_entity_poly.entity_id
_entity_poly.type
_entity_poly.pdbx_seq_one_letter_code
_entity_poly.pdbx_strand_id
1 'polypeptide(L)'
;MDQKDIVRGIVHCHSEHSFDARLSYAQLREYFLGKGLRFACMTEHIEYLDQEKIDGILAACEAHSDSEFLFVPGIEMDYFKIYFLGVSPAQVDFSSHRSMFDSLHPHAELCIFSHPIKARYRYPQWLIDLCDGVEVLNTKHDGRHYLRPQSERLLAQIRRQRPHAVGVAGMDFHSQKQYSGAHLALHDQVPLTRDAVLGAIRSGAFDLWLGGRKLADIGAVERGWLRLRIHVMDVAHRVNKAMADAGFRMPGIIRRLLRKGMEGA
;
A
#
# COMPACT_ATOMS: atom_id res chain seq x y z
N MET A 1 -5.99 -12.86 25.43
CA MET A 1 -6.81 -12.79 24.22
C MET A 1 -6.26 -13.81 23.25
N ASP A 2 -7.07 -14.74 22.83
CA ASP A 2 -6.66 -15.73 21.81
C ASP A 2 -6.36 -15.00 20.49
N GLN A 3 -5.25 -15.34 19.84
CA GLN A 3 -4.84 -14.76 18.55
C GLN A 3 -5.87 -14.97 17.42
N LYS A 4 -6.93 -15.73 17.65
CA LYS A 4 -7.98 -16.06 16.69
C LYS A 4 -8.97 -14.93 16.42
N ASP A 5 -9.07 -13.93 17.30
CA ASP A 5 -10.11 -12.87 17.23
C ASP A 5 -9.62 -11.58 16.54
N ILE A 6 -8.33 -11.48 16.22
CA ILE A 6 -7.76 -10.27 15.59
C ILE A 6 -8.08 -10.24 14.11
N VAL A 7 -8.82 -9.22 13.66
CA VAL A 7 -9.10 -8.98 12.24
C VAL A 7 -7.83 -8.49 11.56
N ARG A 8 -7.35 -9.26 10.60
CA ARG A 8 -6.13 -8.95 9.82
C ARG A 8 -6.50 -8.72 8.35
N GLY A 9 -5.83 -7.78 7.71
CA GLY A 9 -6.05 -7.55 6.29
C GLY A 9 -4.94 -6.75 5.65
N ILE A 10 -5.08 -6.59 4.35
CA ILE A 10 -4.09 -5.86 3.54
C ILE A 10 -4.69 -4.59 2.99
N VAL A 11 -3.83 -3.62 2.75
CA VAL A 11 -4.11 -2.47 1.90
C VAL A 11 -3.25 -2.55 0.65
N HIS A 12 -3.67 -1.87 -0.42
CA HIS A 12 -3.00 -1.82 -1.71
C HIS A 12 -2.95 -3.19 -2.41
N CYS A 13 -4.09 -3.55 -3.02
CA CYS A 13 -4.29 -4.80 -3.72
C CYS A 13 -5.01 -4.57 -5.05
N HIS A 14 -4.58 -5.29 -6.08
CA HIS A 14 -5.13 -5.24 -7.43
C HIS A 14 -5.74 -6.59 -7.83
N SER A 15 -6.79 -6.53 -8.64
CA SER A 15 -7.47 -7.69 -9.22
C SER A 15 -7.38 -7.69 -10.75
N GLU A 16 -8.11 -8.60 -11.37
CA GLU A 16 -8.27 -8.65 -12.83
C GLU A 16 -8.88 -7.39 -13.46
N HIS A 17 -9.42 -6.46 -12.65
CA HIS A 17 -9.85 -5.14 -13.11
C HIS A 17 -8.68 -4.20 -13.41
N SER A 18 -7.51 -4.45 -12.82
CA SER A 18 -6.27 -3.74 -13.17
C SER A 18 -5.56 -4.40 -14.35
N PHE A 19 -4.96 -3.60 -15.24
CA PHE A 19 -4.31 -4.08 -16.46
C PHE A 19 -3.13 -5.04 -16.22
N ASP A 20 -2.50 -4.99 -15.07
CA ASP A 20 -1.27 -5.70 -14.70
C ASP A 20 -1.47 -6.77 -13.61
N ALA A 21 -2.71 -7.01 -13.16
CA ALA A 21 -3.08 -8.11 -12.27
C ALA A 21 -4.01 -9.12 -12.98
N ARG A 22 -4.19 -10.32 -12.41
CA ARG A 22 -4.88 -11.42 -13.08
C ARG A 22 -5.82 -12.22 -12.17
N LEU A 23 -5.77 -11.99 -10.87
CA LEU A 23 -6.58 -12.76 -9.93
C LEU A 23 -7.98 -12.16 -9.82
N SER A 24 -8.99 -13.01 -9.95
CA SER A 24 -10.37 -12.61 -9.68
C SER A 24 -10.60 -12.38 -8.18
N TYR A 25 -11.68 -11.68 -7.83
CA TYR A 25 -12.08 -11.48 -6.43
C TYR A 25 -12.25 -12.81 -5.68
N ALA A 26 -12.84 -13.82 -6.32
CA ALA A 26 -12.97 -15.15 -5.73
C ALA A 26 -11.61 -15.79 -5.42
N GLN A 27 -10.64 -15.69 -6.35
CA GLN A 27 -9.28 -16.21 -6.16
C GLN A 27 -8.51 -15.42 -5.09
N LEU A 28 -8.67 -14.09 -5.03
CA LEU A 28 -8.09 -13.25 -4.00
C LEU A 28 -8.64 -13.61 -2.61
N ARG A 29 -9.97 -13.77 -2.50
CA ARG A 29 -10.64 -14.17 -1.26
C ARG A 29 -10.09 -15.51 -0.74
N GLU A 30 -10.09 -16.54 -1.58
CA GLU A 30 -9.57 -17.86 -1.22
C GLU A 30 -8.11 -17.78 -0.76
N TYR A 31 -7.29 -17.08 -1.53
CA TYR A 31 -5.87 -16.93 -1.23
C TYR A 31 -5.63 -16.22 0.11
N PHE A 32 -6.32 -15.12 0.36
CA PHE A 32 -6.13 -14.33 1.58
C PHE A 32 -6.72 -15.00 2.81
N LEU A 33 -7.86 -15.68 2.70
CA LEU A 33 -8.39 -16.51 3.79
C LEU A 33 -7.39 -17.62 4.16
N GLY A 34 -6.77 -18.25 3.17
CA GLY A 34 -5.69 -19.24 3.39
C GLY A 34 -4.44 -18.66 4.07
N LYS A 35 -4.28 -17.32 4.12
CA LYS A 35 -3.23 -16.61 4.85
C LYS A 35 -3.71 -16.07 6.21
N GLY A 36 -4.94 -16.36 6.61
CA GLY A 36 -5.54 -15.86 7.86
C GLY A 36 -5.91 -14.38 7.81
N LEU A 37 -6.09 -13.82 6.60
CA LEU A 37 -6.57 -12.47 6.40
C LEU A 37 -8.08 -12.45 6.25
N ARG A 38 -8.72 -11.38 6.68
CA ARG A 38 -10.17 -11.22 6.71
C ARG A 38 -10.66 -10.03 5.90
N PHE A 39 -9.76 -9.13 5.47
CA PHE A 39 -10.12 -8.04 4.56
C PHE A 39 -9.00 -7.70 3.59
N ALA A 40 -9.37 -7.10 2.46
CA ALA A 40 -8.46 -6.49 1.51
C ALA A 40 -9.03 -5.15 1.03
N CYS A 41 -8.23 -4.09 1.11
CA CYS A 41 -8.54 -2.82 0.47
C CYS A 41 -8.03 -2.86 -0.97
N MET A 42 -8.96 -2.85 -1.91
CA MET A 42 -8.67 -2.84 -3.35
C MET A 42 -8.19 -1.45 -3.77
N THR A 43 -7.40 -1.39 -4.82
CA THR A 43 -6.80 -0.13 -5.33
C THR A 43 -6.57 -0.23 -6.84
N GLU A 44 -7.64 -0.44 -7.61
CA GLU A 44 -7.53 -0.63 -9.05
C GLU A 44 -7.04 0.65 -9.76
N HIS A 45 -6.20 0.51 -10.79
CA HIS A 45 -5.61 1.65 -11.50
C HIS A 45 -6.62 2.42 -12.34
N ILE A 46 -6.96 3.66 -11.93
CA ILE A 46 -7.98 4.49 -12.60
C ILE A 46 -7.63 4.84 -14.05
N GLU A 47 -6.36 4.94 -14.38
CA GLU A 47 -5.89 5.36 -15.71
C GLU A 47 -6.34 4.39 -16.83
N TYR A 48 -6.83 3.22 -16.46
CA TYR A 48 -7.28 2.17 -17.38
C TYR A 48 -8.78 1.82 -17.20
N LEU A 49 -9.48 2.62 -16.39
CA LEU A 49 -10.89 2.44 -16.11
C LEU A 49 -11.75 3.47 -16.85
N ASP A 50 -13.01 3.14 -17.00
CA ASP A 50 -14.13 4.00 -17.34
C ASP A 50 -15.18 3.90 -16.23
N GLN A 51 -16.26 4.63 -16.36
CA GLN A 51 -17.30 4.63 -15.31
C GLN A 51 -17.91 3.24 -15.08
N GLU A 52 -18.18 2.49 -16.16
CA GLU A 52 -18.76 1.15 -16.07
C GLU A 52 -17.85 0.19 -15.28
N LYS A 53 -16.54 0.26 -15.51
CA LYS A 53 -15.58 -0.55 -14.76
C LYS A 53 -15.47 -0.14 -13.30
N ILE A 54 -15.53 1.15 -12.99
CA ILE A 54 -15.56 1.62 -11.59
C ILE A 54 -16.78 1.09 -10.87
N ASP A 55 -17.96 1.20 -11.48
CA ASP A 55 -19.20 0.66 -10.93
C ASP A 55 -19.11 -0.88 -10.77
N GLY A 56 -18.48 -1.55 -11.73
CA GLY A 56 -18.19 -2.98 -11.67
C GLY A 56 -17.27 -3.38 -10.51
N ILE A 57 -16.26 -2.57 -10.19
CA ILE A 57 -15.36 -2.77 -9.03
C ILE A 57 -16.16 -2.68 -7.72
N LEU A 58 -17.01 -1.67 -7.59
CA LEU A 58 -17.87 -1.50 -6.41
C LEU A 58 -18.79 -2.70 -6.22
N ALA A 59 -19.46 -3.12 -7.30
CA ALA A 59 -20.34 -4.29 -7.30
C ALA A 59 -19.57 -5.59 -6.99
N ALA A 60 -18.36 -5.77 -7.52
CA ALA A 60 -17.52 -6.92 -7.23
C ALA A 60 -17.09 -6.98 -5.77
N CYS A 61 -16.70 -5.84 -5.18
CA CYS A 61 -16.39 -5.76 -3.75
C CYS A 61 -17.59 -6.20 -2.89
N GLU A 62 -18.79 -5.74 -3.23
CA GLU A 62 -20.02 -6.11 -2.52
C GLU A 62 -20.35 -7.60 -2.70
N ALA A 63 -20.37 -8.10 -3.93
CA ALA A 63 -20.75 -9.46 -4.27
C ALA A 63 -19.81 -10.54 -3.67
N HIS A 64 -18.54 -10.21 -3.45
CA HIS A 64 -17.54 -11.13 -2.91
C HIS A 64 -17.23 -10.92 -1.42
N SER A 65 -17.92 -9.99 -0.76
CA SER A 65 -17.82 -9.77 0.69
C SER A 65 -18.91 -10.53 1.44
N ASP A 66 -18.54 -11.09 2.59
CA ASP A 66 -19.47 -11.79 3.50
C ASP A 66 -18.99 -11.68 4.97
N SER A 67 -19.53 -12.51 5.85
CA SER A 67 -19.12 -12.54 7.27
C SER A 67 -17.70 -13.09 7.50
N GLU A 68 -17.10 -13.71 6.50
CA GLU A 68 -15.74 -14.28 6.60
C GLU A 68 -14.67 -13.39 5.99
N PHE A 69 -14.98 -12.66 4.91
CA PHE A 69 -14.04 -11.82 4.20
C PHE A 69 -14.69 -10.54 3.66
N LEU A 70 -13.99 -9.42 3.79
CA LEU A 70 -14.43 -8.11 3.32
C LEU A 70 -13.48 -7.57 2.24
N PHE A 71 -14.04 -7.19 1.10
CA PHE A 71 -13.37 -6.32 0.14
C PHE A 71 -13.82 -4.87 0.37
N VAL A 72 -12.85 -4.00 0.64
CA VAL A 72 -13.08 -2.55 0.74
C VAL A 72 -12.76 -1.94 -0.62
N PRO A 73 -13.72 -1.30 -1.31
CA PRO A 73 -13.46 -0.70 -2.62
C PRO A 73 -12.50 0.48 -2.52
N GLY A 74 -11.62 0.57 -3.49
CA GLY A 74 -10.65 1.66 -3.60
C GLY A 74 -10.09 1.77 -5.02
N ILE A 75 -9.47 2.90 -5.28
CA ILE A 75 -8.94 3.29 -6.60
C ILE A 75 -7.55 3.87 -6.42
N GLU A 76 -6.56 3.41 -7.19
CA GLU A 76 -5.24 4.03 -7.26
C GLU A 76 -5.16 5.00 -8.44
N MET A 77 -4.59 6.17 -8.19
CA MET A 77 -4.17 7.14 -9.21
C MET A 77 -2.65 7.11 -9.34
N ASP A 78 -2.15 6.35 -10.30
CA ASP A 78 -0.70 6.19 -10.48
C ASP A 78 0.00 7.50 -10.86
N TYR A 79 -0.71 8.41 -11.55
CA TYR A 79 -0.18 9.74 -11.87
C TYR A 79 0.24 10.54 -10.63
N PHE A 80 -0.58 10.53 -9.56
CA PHE A 80 -0.28 11.23 -8.31
C PHE A 80 0.41 10.35 -7.26
N LYS A 81 0.53 9.06 -7.49
CA LYS A 81 1.01 8.08 -6.50
C LYS A 81 0.22 8.16 -5.21
N ILE A 82 -1.09 8.03 -5.33
CA ILE A 82 -2.06 7.96 -4.24
C ILE A 82 -3.06 6.85 -4.51
N TYR A 83 -3.74 6.42 -3.47
CA TYR A 83 -4.98 5.65 -3.62
C TYR A 83 -6.06 6.16 -2.65
N PHE A 84 -7.28 5.97 -3.08
CA PHE A 84 -8.49 6.19 -2.31
C PHE A 84 -8.98 4.86 -1.75
N LEU A 85 -9.38 4.84 -0.47
CA LEU A 85 -10.02 3.69 0.16
C LEU A 85 -11.44 4.04 0.58
N GLY A 86 -12.32 3.04 0.53
CA GLY A 86 -13.71 3.23 0.86
C GLY A 86 -14.42 4.11 -0.15
N VAL A 87 -14.15 3.91 -1.44
CA VAL A 87 -14.84 4.64 -2.50
C VAL A 87 -16.31 4.24 -2.53
N SER A 88 -17.21 5.24 -2.52
CA SER A 88 -18.64 5.10 -2.74
C SER A 88 -19.01 5.46 -4.18
N PRO A 89 -20.21 5.09 -4.66
CA PRO A 89 -20.65 5.45 -6.00
C PRO A 89 -20.46 6.95 -6.30
N ALA A 90 -19.78 7.25 -7.39
CA ALA A 90 -19.45 8.61 -7.82
C ALA A 90 -19.38 8.67 -9.34
N GLN A 91 -19.77 9.81 -9.91
CA GLN A 91 -19.53 10.11 -11.32
C GLN A 91 -18.13 10.70 -11.46
N VAL A 92 -17.23 9.96 -12.11
CA VAL A 92 -15.83 10.39 -12.30
C VAL A 92 -15.72 11.29 -13.52
N ASP A 93 -15.01 12.41 -13.35
CA ASP A 93 -14.65 13.31 -14.46
C ASP A 93 -13.28 12.94 -15.02
N PHE A 94 -13.28 12.23 -16.15
CA PHE A 94 -12.06 11.77 -16.83
C PHE A 94 -11.38 12.83 -17.69
N SER A 95 -11.77 14.11 -17.63
CA SER A 95 -11.21 15.17 -18.48
C SER A 95 -9.72 15.46 -18.17
N SER A 96 -9.29 15.27 -16.96
CA SER A 96 -7.89 15.38 -16.53
C SER A 96 -7.63 14.59 -15.26
N HIS A 97 -6.34 14.33 -14.94
CA HIS A 97 -5.98 13.68 -13.65
C HIS A 97 -6.45 14.52 -12.44
N ARG A 98 -6.46 15.84 -12.57
CA ARG A 98 -6.96 16.70 -11.49
C ARG A 98 -8.48 16.58 -11.34
N SER A 99 -9.22 16.56 -12.44
CA SER A 99 -10.68 16.38 -12.42
C SER A 99 -11.07 15.00 -11.86
N MET A 100 -10.33 13.92 -12.23
CA MET A 100 -10.50 12.60 -11.63
C MET A 100 -10.32 12.66 -10.11
N PHE A 101 -9.26 13.31 -9.63
CA PHE A 101 -9.03 13.48 -8.19
C PHE A 101 -10.18 14.23 -7.53
N ASP A 102 -10.55 15.40 -8.06
CA ASP A 102 -11.57 16.27 -7.48
C ASP A 102 -12.96 15.62 -7.45
N SER A 103 -13.26 14.75 -8.42
CA SER A 103 -14.51 13.99 -8.47
C SER A 103 -14.54 12.76 -7.55
N LEU A 104 -13.39 12.12 -7.30
CA LEU A 104 -13.30 10.92 -6.45
C LEU A 104 -13.10 11.25 -4.97
N HIS A 105 -12.28 12.25 -4.66
CA HIS A 105 -11.89 12.58 -3.29
C HIS A 105 -13.07 12.77 -2.33
N PRO A 106 -14.18 13.46 -2.70
CA PRO A 106 -15.35 13.61 -1.82
C PRO A 106 -16.11 12.30 -1.54
N HIS A 107 -15.90 11.28 -2.35
CA HIS A 107 -16.56 9.98 -2.30
C HIS A 107 -15.66 8.87 -1.72
N ALA A 108 -14.49 9.23 -1.23
CA ALA A 108 -13.55 8.34 -0.57
C ALA A 108 -13.48 8.60 0.93
N GLU A 109 -13.28 7.55 1.69
CA GLU A 109 -13.12 7.63 3.14
C GLU A 109 -11.69 8.02 3.55
N LEU A 110 -10.70 7.60 2.77
CA LEU A 110 -9.29 7.89 3.00
C LEU A 110 -8.57 8.11 1.67
N CYS A 111 -7.67 9.11 1.64
CA CYS A 111 -6.69 9.34 0.57
C CYS A 111 -5.29 9.10 1.12
N ILE A 112 -4.53 8.19 0.53
CA ILE A 112 -3.24 7.74 1.05
C ILE A 112 -2.18 7.82 -0.05
N PHE A 113 -0.99 8.36 0.27
CA PHE A 113 0.16 8.31 -0.64
C PHE A 113 0.64 6.88 -0.83
N SER A 114 0.55 6.35 -2.06
CA SER A 114 1.05 5.03 -2.45
C SER A 114 2.55 5.10 -2.76
N HIS A 115 3.31 4.09 -2.33
CA HIS A 115 4.75 3.92 -2.61
C HIS A 115 5.52 5.24 -2.89
N PRO A 116 5.67 6.16 -1.90
CA PRO A 116 6.16 7.53 -2.12
C PRO A 116 7.55 7.63 -2.75
N ILE A 117 8.32 6.55 -2.68
CA ILE A 117 9.63 6.45 -3.33
C ILE A 117 9.54 6.65 -4.86
N LYS A 118 8.44 6.22 -5.49
CA LYS A 118 8.22 6.39 -6.93
C LYS A 118 8.06 7.85 -7.32
N ALA A 119 7.43 8.66 -6.45
CA ALA A 119 7.34 10.11 -6.59
C ALA A 119 8.59 10.84 -6.07
N ARG A 120 9.63 10.11 -5.61
CA ARG A 120 10.81 10.67 -4.94
C ARG A 120 10.43 11.58 -3.76
N TYR A 121 9.30 11.29 -3.10
CA TYR A 121 8.73 12.09 -1.99
C TYR A 121 8.43 13.55 -2.36
N ARG A 122 8.18 13.83 -3.64
CA ARG A 122 7.87 15.18 -4.14
C ARG A 122 6.41 15.25 -4.53
N TYR A 123 5.65 16.00 -3.75
CA TYR A 123 4.23 16.18 -3.95
C TYR A 123 3.87 17.68 -3.91
N PRO A 124 2.89 18.12 -4.69
CA PRO A 124 2.39 19.49 -4.58
C PRO A 124 1.70 19.68 -3.22
N GLN A 125 1.81 20.91 -2.67
CA GLN A 125 1.30 21.19 -1.32
C GLN A 125 -0.20 20.87 -1.18
N TRP A 126 -1.01 21.22 -2.19
CA TRP A 126 -2.44 20.94 -2.16
C TRP A 126 -2.76 19.45 -1.95
N LEU A 127 -1.94 18.54 -2.49
CA LEU A 127 -2.15 17.10 -2.33
C LEU A 127 -1.73 16.64 -0.92
N ILE A 128 -0.65 17.22 -0.39
CA ILE A 128 -0.23 16.98 1.00
C ILE A 128 -1.33 17.41 1.97
N ASP A 129 -2.00 18.53 1.68
CA ASP A 129 -3.07 19.08 2.52
C ASP A 129 -4.35 18.23 2.50
N LEU A 130 -4.55 17.39 1.48
CA LEU A 130 -5.76 16.59 1.29
C LEU A 130 -5.57 15.11 1.66
N CYS A 131 -4.33 14.59 1.69
CA CYS A 131 -4.09 13.18 2.02
C CYS A 131 -4.22 12.91 3.52
N ASP A 132 -4.78 11.73 3.85
CA ASP A 132 -5.04 11.26 5.21
C ASP A 132 -3.93 10.33 5.72
N GLY A 133 -3.00 9.91 4.86
CA GLY A 133 -1.96 8.98 5.25
C GLY A 133 -0.89 8.73 4.21
N VAL A 134 0.03 7.84 4.58
CA VAL A 134 1.19 7.45 3.77
C VAL A 134 1.41 5.95 3.87
N GLU A 135 1.70 5.27 2.78
CA GLU A 135 2.41 4.00 2.85
C GLU A 135 3.82 4.22 3.39
N VAL A 136 3.98 3.98 4.69
CA VAL A 136 5.30 4.08 5.32
C VAL A 136 6.20 2.92 4.95
N LEU A 137 5.59 1.83 4.48
CA LEU A 137 6.23 0.67 3.90
C LEU A 137 5.40 0.18 2.71
N ASN A 138 6.03 0.04 1.54
CA ASN A 138 5.50 -0.74 0.43
C ASN A 138 6.48 -1.85 0.08
N THR A 139 6.09 -3.11 0.28
CA THR A 139 7.02 -4.24 0.17
C THR A 139 7.48 -4.57 -1.24
N LYS A 140 6.77 -4.09 -2.26
CA LYS A 140 7.17 -4.19 -3.68
C LYS A 140 8.25 -3.17 -4.04
N HIS A 141 8.19 -1.96 -3.47
CA HIS A 141 9.02 -0.83 -3.87
C HIS A 141 10.08 -0.41 -2.86
N ASP A 142 9.83 -0.59 -1.56
CA ASP A 142 10.75 -0.19 -0.49
C ASP A 142 11.69 -1.31 -0.04
N GLY A 143 11.40 -2.55 -0.46
CA GLY A 143 12.04 -3.75 0.07
C GLY A 143 11.26 -4.34 1.24
N ARG A 144 11.45 -5.64 1.48
CA ARG A 144 10.55 -6.47 2.31
C ARG A 144 10.58 -6.20 3.82
N HIS A 145 11.47 -5.36 4.33
CA HIS A 145 11.73 -5.38 5.77
C HIS A 145 11.95 -4.00 6.40
N TYR A 146 11.46 -2.90 5.76
CA TYR A 146 11.96 -1.63 6.23
C TYR A 146 11.07 -0.40 6.00
N LEU A 147 10.86 0.38 7.08
CA LEU A 147 10.27 1.71 7.01
C LEU A 147 11.30 2.72 6.50
N ARG A 148 11.02 3.38 5.38
CA ARG A 148 11.92 4.42 4.85
C ARG A 148 11.81 5.69 5.67
N PRO A 149 12.93 6.28 6.13
CA PRO A 149 12.90 7.54 6.88
C PRO A 149 12.21 8.68 6.13
N GLN A 150 12.22 8.63 4.79
CA GLN A 150 11.56 9.60 3.95
C GLN A 150 10.03 9.48 4.05
N SER A 151 9.50 8.24 4.07
CA SER A 151 8.06 8.00 4.26
C SER A 151 7.61 8.44 5.67
N GLU A 152 8.43 8.18 6.69
CA GLU A 152 8.18 8.65 8.07
C GLU A 152 8.18 10.20 8.14
N ARG A 153 9.11 10.87 7.43
CA ARG A 153 9.14 12.35 7.35
C ARG A 153 7.94 12.91 6.62
N LEU A 154 7.51 12.28 5.52
CA LEU A 154 6.31 12.69 4.79
C LEU A 154 5.08 12.57 5.69
N LEU A 155 4.93 11.45 6.40
CA LEU A 155 3.85 11.27 7.37
C LEU A 155 3.91 12.34 8.48
N ALA A 156 5.08 12.63 9.02
CA ALA A 156 5.25 13.68 10.01
C ALA A 156 4.91 15.08 9.47
N GLN A 157 5.17 15.33 8.18
CA GLN A 157 4.77 16.58 7.51
C GLN A 157 3.25 16.69 7.44
N ILE A 158 2.55 15.64 7.00
CA ILE A 158 1.08 15.62 6.92
C ILE A 158 0.49 15.81 8.32
N ARG A 159 1.04 15.15 9.34
CA ARG A 159 0.56 15.23 10.74
C ARG A 159 0.62 16.63 11.34
N ARG A 160 1.39 17.56 10.79
CA ARG A 160 1.38 18.96 11.25
C ARG A 160 0.05 19.63 11.00
N GLN A 161 -0.65 19.26 9.93
CA GLN A 161 -1.95 19.82 9.54
C GLN A 161 -3.10 18.86 9.87
N ARG A 162 -2.84 17.54 9.79
CA ARG A 162 -3.78 16.46 10.06
C ARG A 162 -3.19 15.52 11.11
N PRO A 163 -3.31 15.83 12.41
CA PRO A 163 -2.65 15.08 13.50
C PRO A 163 -2.96 13.58 13.50
N HIS A 164 -4.13 13.20 12.98
CA HIS A 164 -4.60 11.81 12.90
C HIS A 164 -4.17 11.08 11.61
N ALA A 165 -3.34 11.69 10.76
CA ALA A 165 -2.87 11.02 9.55
C ALA A 165 -2.18 9.70 9.86
N VAL A 166 -2.48 8.67 9.07
CA VAL A 166 -2.07 7.29 9.35
C VAL A 166 -0.89 6.85 8.49
N GLY A 167 -0.05 5.99 9.07
CA GLY A 167 1.00 5.28 8.33
C GLY A 167 0.58 3.83 8.13
N VAL A 168 0.44 3.39 6.89
CA VAL A 168 0.05 2.01 6.56
C VAL A 168 1.18 1.25 5.89
N ALA A 169 1.08 -0.08 5.85
CA ALA A 169 1.97 -0.94 5.08
C ALA A 169 1.19 -1.57 3.92
N GLY A 170 1.64 -1.33 2.70
CA GLY A 170 1.09 -1.91 1.48
C GLY A 170 1.99 -2.98 0.89
N MET A 171 1.40 -3.87 0.08
CA MET A 171 2.12 -4.87 -0.69
C MET A 171 2.16 -4.53 -2.19
N ASP A 172 1.28 -3.65 -2.65
CA ASP A 172 1.05 -3.41 -4.07
C ASP A 172 0.88 -4.77 -4.79
N PHE A 173 -0.12 -5.53 -4.27
CA PHE A 173 -0.28 -6.96 -4.56
C PHE A 173 -0.96 -7.16 -5.91
N HIS A 174 -0.26 -7.79 -6.87
CA HIS A 174 -0.78 -8.14 -8.19
C HIS A 174 -0.75 -9.66 -8.44
N SER A 175 -0.02 -10.41 -7.62
CA SER A 175 0.08 -11.85 -7.75
C SER A 175 0.55 -12.52 -6.46
N GLN A 176 0.25 -13.80 -6.31
CA GLN A 176 0.64 -14.61 -5.15
C GLN A 176 2.16 -14.59 -4.87
N LYS A 177 2.99 -14.44 -5.91
CA LYS A 177 4.46 -14.36 -5.77
C LYS A 177 4.95 -13.12 -5.04
N GLN A 178 4.13 -12.07 -4.98
CA GLN A 178 4.45 -10.80 -4.31
C GLN A 178 4.06 -10.80 -2.83
N TYR A 179 3.37 -11.82 -2.36
CA TYR A 179 2.95 -11.89 -0.96
C TYR A 179 4.17 -11.87 -0.02
N SER A 180 4.25 -10.84 0.78
CA SER A 180 5.34 -10.59 1.73
C SER A 180 4.96 -10.87 3.17
N GLY A 181 3.67 -11.10 3.44
CA GLY A 181 3.13 -11.20 4.79
C GLY A 181 2.92 -9.83 5.48
N ALA A 182 3.07 -8.71 4.74
CA ALA A 182 2.72 -7.39 5.27
C ALA A 182 1.19 -7.31 5.43
N HIS A 183 0.73 -6.91 6.60
CA HIS A 183 -0.70 -6.74 6.87
C HIS A 183 -0.94 -5.78 8.04
N LEU A 184 -2.17 -5.29 8.12
CA LEU A 184 -2.68 -4.60 9.29
C LEU A 184 -3.37 -5.63 10.20
N ALA A 185 -3.12 -5.54 11.50
CA ALA A 185 -3.85 -6.26 12.53
C ALA A 185 -4.65 -5.23 13.34
N LEU A 186 -5.97 -5.22 13.17
CA LEU A 186 -6.83 -4.25 13.82
C LEU A 186 -6.87 -4.51 15.33
N HIS A 187 -6.89 -3.44 16.12
CA HIS A 187 -7.04 -3.53 17.56
C HIS A 187 -8.51 -3.89 17.88
N ASP A 188 -8.70 -4.54 19.01
CA ASP A 188 -10.02 -4.97 19.51
C ASP A 188 -10.78 -5.89 18.54
N GLN A 189 -12.02 -6.24 18.92
CA GLN A 189 -12.94 -7.01 18.08
C GLN A 189 -13.69 -6.08 17.11
N VAL A 190 -13.02 -5.66 16.04
CA VAL A 190 -13.63 -4.83 15.01
C VAL A 190 -14.60 -5.68 14.19
N PRO A 191 -15.88 -5.29 14.05
CA PRO A 191 -16.81 -5.95 13.14
C PRO A 191 -16.26 -5.95 11.71
N LEU A 192 -16.47 -7.05 10.98
CA LEU A 192 -16.01 -7.16 9.59
C LEU A 192 -16.98 -6.43 8.65
N THR A 193 -17.08 -5.12 8.84
CA THR A 193 -17.87 -4.22 8.00
C THR A 193 -16.98 -3.11 7.45
N ARG A 194 -17.35 -2.54 6.31
CA ARG A 194 -16.62 -1.46 5.66
C ARG A 194 -16.33 -0.31 6.62
N ASP A 195 -17.36 0.20 7.28
CA ASP A 195 -17.25 1.38 8.14
C ASP A 195 -16.38 1.11 9.36
N ALA A 196 -16.50 -0.09 9.97
CA ALA A 196 -15.70 -0.46 11.13
C ALA A 196 -14.22 -0.64 10.77
N VAL A 197 -13.91 -1.31 9.66
CA VAL A 197 -12.54 -1.50 9.17
C VAL A 197 -11.91 -0.16 8.79
N LEU A 198 -12.61 0.68 8.02
CA LEU A 198 -12.11 2.01 7.64
C LEU A 198 -11.99 2.94 8.84
N GLY A 199 -12.92 2.88 9.79
CA GLY A 199 -12.85 3.61 11.05
C GLY A 199 -11.62 3.24 11.88
N ALA A 200 -11.30 1.94 11.98
CA ALA A 200 -10.09 1.47 12.64
C ALA A 200 -8.82 1.93 11.92
N ILE A 201 -8.80 1.89 10.58
CA ILE A 201 -7.67 2.41 9.80
C ILE A 201 -7.54 3.93 10.02
N ARG A 202 -8.62 4.70 9.91
CA ARG A 202 -8.62 6.16 10.08
C ARG A 202 -8.15 6.60 11.46
N SER A 203 -8.54 5.88 12.50
CA SER A 203 -8.13 6.19 13.88
C SER A 203 -6.72 5.71 14.23
N GLY A 204 -6.06 4.94 13.34
CA GLY A 204 -4.77 4.31 13.63
C GLY A 204 -4.87 3.15 14.64
N ALA A 205 -6.07 2.58 14.84
CA ALA A 205 -6.31 1.47 15.77
C ALA A 205 -5.89 0.13 15.14
N PHE A 206 -4.63 0.03 14.74
CA PHE A 206 -4.04 -1.18 14.15
C PHE A 206 -2.53 -1.26 14.40
N ASP A 207 -2.01 -2.45 14.30
CA ASP A 207 -0.58 -2.73 14.25
C ASP A 207 -0.16 -3.11 12.82
N LEU A 208 1.03 -2.67 12.43
CA LEU A 208 1.67 -3.11 11.19
C LEU A 208 2.49 -4.38 11.45
N TRP A 209 2.22 -5.39 10.66
CA TRP A 209 2.94 -6.68 10.73
C TRP A 209 3.68 -6.94 9.43
N LEU A 210 4.84 -7.57 9.53
CA LEU A 210 5.67 -7.97 8.41
C LEU A 210 6.43 -9.26 8.73
N GLY A 211 6.29 -10.29 7.89
CA GLY A 211 7.01 -11.55 8.08
C GLY A 211 6.78 -12.21 9.45
N GLY A 212 5.58 -12.08 10.02
CA GLY A 212 5.23 -12.64 11.33
C GLY A 212 5.67 -11.80 12.54
N ARG A 213 6.21 -10.59 12.32
CA ARG A 213 6.66 -9.68 13.40
C ARG A 213 5.89 -8.35 13.33
N LYS A 214 5.56 -7.81 14.47
CA LYS A 214 5.03 -6.45 14.60
C LYS A 214 6.15 -5.44 14.35
N LEU A 215 5.92 -4.46 13.47
CA LEU A 215 6.94 -3.47 13.11
C LEU A 215 7.36 -2.60 14.30
N ALA A 216 6.46 -2.36 15.25
CA ALA A 216 6.79 -1.61 16.48
C ALA A 216 7.83 -2.33 17.36
N ASP A 217 7.90 -3.66 17.29
CA ASP A 217 8.81 -4.48 18.11
C ASP A 217 10.25 -4.50 17.58
N ILE A 218 10.49 -3.93 16.40
CA ILE A 218 11.82 -3.82 15.85
C ILE A 218 12.63 -2.84 16.70
N GLY A 219 13.66 -3.33 17.39
CA GLY A 219 14.50 -2.55 18.29
C GLY A 219 15.28 -1.43 17.59
N ALA A 220 15.71 -0.42 18.35
CA ALA A 220 16.43 0.72 17.81
C ALA A 220 17.74 0.33 17.10
N VAL A 221 18.47 -0.65 17.63
CA VAL A 221 19.71 -1.17 17.03
C VAL A 221 19.43 -1.83 15.69
N GLU A 222 18.39 -2.71 15.63
CA GLU A 222 17.99 -3.38 14.39
C GLU A 222 17.51 -2.37 13.36
N ARG A 223 16.71 -1.37 13.76
CA ARG A 223 16.34 -0.22 12.90
C ARG A 223 17.56 0.52 12.38
N GLY A 224 18.57 0.73 13.20
CA GLY A 224 19.84 1.35 12.79
C GLY A 224 20.55 0.55 11.71
N TRP A 225 20.68 -0.77 11.89
CA TRP A 225 21.27 -1.67 10.91
C TRP A 225 20.48 -1.72 9.60
N LEU A 226 19.16 -1.80 9.68
CA LEU A 226 18.27 -1.76 8.51
C LEU A 226 18.43 -0.42 7.75
N ARG A 227 18.52 0.70 8.45
CA ARG A 227 18.79 2.04 7.85
C ARG A 227 20.12 2.10 7.11
N LEU A 228 21.19 1.61 7.74
CA LEU A 228 22.51 1.54 7.13
C LEU A 228 22.48 0.67 5.87
N ARG A 229 21.88 -0.51 5.95
CA ARG A 229 21.75 -1.44 4.82
C ARG A 229 21.05 -0.81 3.62
N ILE A 230 19.91 -0.12 3.83
CA ILE A 230 19.22 0.56 2.75
C ILE A 230 20.04 1.71 2.18
N HIS A 231 20.70 2.48 3.02
CA HIS A 231 21.56 3.54 2.53
C HIS A 231 22.66 2.97 1.60
N VAL A 232 23.30 1.87 2.00
CA VAL A 232 24.29 1.18 1.16
C VAL A 232 23.66 0.69 -0.15
N MET A 233 22.44 0.11 -0.11
CA MET A 233 21.74 -0.37 -1.30
C MET A 233 21.32 0.77 -2.23
N ASP A 234 20.82 1.87 -1.69
CA ASP A 234 20.43 3.05 -2.47
C ASP A 234 21.66 3.72 -3.12
N VAL A 235 22.79 3.73 -2.43
CA VAL A 235 24.07 4.19 -3.00
C VAL A 235 24.54 3.25 -4.11
N ALA A 236 24.55 1.95 -3.86
CA ALA A 236 24.94 0.95 -4.85
C ALA A 236 24.03 0.98 -6.10
N HIS A 237 22.73 1.19 -5.93
CA HIS A 237 21.81 1.35 -7.05
C HIS A 237 22.11 2.61 -7.87
N ARG A 238 22.37 3.74 -7.22
CA ARG A 238 22.75 5.00 -7.90
C ARG A 238 24.05 4.86 -8.66
N VAL A 239 25.06 4.23 -8.05
CA VAL A 239 26.35 3.96 -8.69
C VAL A 239 26.16 3.05 -9.91
N ASN A 240 25.40 1.94 -9.77
CA ASN A 240 25.11 1.04 -10.88
C ASN A 240 24.39 1.75 -12.04
N LYS A 241 23.44 2.64 -11.73
CA LYS A 241 22.76 3.43 -12.73
C LYS A 241 23.71 4.41 -13.43
N ALA A 242 24.51 5.15 -12.69
CA ALA A 242 25.49 6.08 -13.25
C ALA A 242 26.52 5.37 -14.13
N MET A 243 26.99 4.18 -13.71
CA MET A 243 27.88 3.35 -14.54
C MET A 243 27.19 2.89 -15.82
N ALA A 244 25.92 2.45 -15.74
CA ALA A 244 25.17 2.02 -16.91
C ALA A 244 24.94 3.19 -17.89
N ASP A 245 24.60 4.37 -17.37
CA ASP A 245 24.42 5.60 -18.16
C ASP A 245 25.75 6.04 -18.83
N ALA A 246 26.90 5.73 -18.22
CA ALA A 246 28.26 5.97 -18.79
C ALA A 246 28.76 4.81 -19.68
N GLY A 247 27.92 3.83 -20.01
CA GLY A 247 28.28 2.68 -20.86
C GLY A 247 29.06 1.57 -20.15
N PHE A 248 29.29 1.66 -18.84
CA PHE A 248 29.95 0.62 -18.06
C PHE A 248 28.96 -0.36 -17.47
N ARG A 249 29.25 -1.68 -17.55
CA ARG A 249 28.44 -2.71 -16.92
C ARG A 249 29.10 -3.20 -15.63
N MET A 250 28.37 -3.12 -14.54
CA MET A 250 28.80 -3.70 -13.25
C MET A 250 29.04 -5.21 -13.39
N PRO A 251 30.12 -5.78 -12.87
CA PRO A 251 30.39 -7.20 -12.89
C PRO A 251 29.22 -8.02 -12.35
N GLY A 252 28.91 -9.16 -13.00
CA GLY A 252 27.74 -9.98 -12.69
C GLY A 252 27.71 -10.47 -11.24
N ILE A 253 28.88 -10.69 -10.63
CA ILE A 253 29.02 -11.11 -9.24
C ILE A 253 28.51 -10.03 -8.27
N ILE A 254 28.83 -8.75 -8.53
CA ILE A 254 28.39 -7.62 -7.69
C ILE A 254 26.87 -7.44 -7.85
N ARG A 255 26.34 -7.53 -9.08
CA ARG A 255 24.88 -7.52 -9.33
C ARG A 255 24.15 -8.63 -8.58
N ARG A 256 24.73 -9.85 -8.54
CA ARG A 256 24.17 -11.00 -7.83
C ARG A 256 24.17 -10.81 -6.31
N LEU A 257 25.25 -10.24 -5.76
CA LEU A 257 25.36 -9.91 -4.33
C LEU A 257 24.36 -8.84 -3.92
N LEU A 258 24.19 -7.78 -4.72
CA LEU A 258 23.18 -6.75 -4.50
C LEU A 258 21.76 -7.34 -4.55
N ARG A 259 21.48 -8.22 -5.52
CA ARG A 259 20.18 -8.89 -5.64
C ARG A 259 19.89 -9.83 -4.47
N LYS A 260 20.86 -10.65 -4.05
CA LYS A 260 20.73 -11.49 -2.85
C LYS A 260 20.58 -10.68 -1.58
N GLY A 261 21.23 -9.52 -1.48
CA GLY A 261 21.04 -8.56 -0.40
C GLY A 261 19.61 -8.02 -0.32
N MET A 262 18.87 -7.98 -1.43
CA MET A 262 17.46 -7.58 -1.49
C MET A 262 16.49 -8.74 -1.19
N GLU A 263 16.86 -9.99 -1.52
CA GLU A 263 16.02 -11.18 -1.39
C GLU A 263 16.18 -11.90 -0.04
N GLY A 264 17.32 -11.70 0.62
CA GLY A 264 17.74 -12.45 1.84
C GLY A 264 17.66 -11.65 3.14
N ALA A 265 16.71 -10.72 3.20
CA ALA A 265 16.45 -9.96 4.42
C ALA A 265 15.00 -10.10 4.84
#